data_2ce64a28bd49c37414145fa2df08618b
#
_entry.id   2ce64a28bd49c37414145fa2df08618b
#
_cell.length_a   1.000
_cell.length_b   1.000
_cell.length_c   1.000
_cell.angle_alpha   90.00
_cell.angle_beta   90.00
_cell.angle_gamma   90.00
#
_symmetry.space_group_name_H-M   'P 1'
#
loop_
_entity.id
_entity.type
_entity.pdbx_description
1 polymer ?
#
loop_
_entity_poly.entity_id
_entity_poly.type
_entity_poly.pdbx_seq_one_letter_code
_entity_poly.pdbx_strand_id
1 'polypeptide(L)'
;MKLIGAGQPRTATTTQMIALEMLGLPCYHMRDMMMDTETSVPQWRKAFEGDGDWDEIFAGKESTVDWPAAWHYRELIEVYPDAKVLLSVRSADSWVQSMENTITQIFFRDTLMHHLSRAQYNIDPNYAAWIDLLTEMNFGEERGAWRGTNGEPEAMVEAYNRWNQEVKDTVPSERLLVWDPKEGWEPLCEFLELPVPNDPFPNVNDSKEFVERIVDGALATLQEWRNTGDVLSTAPLASSASTA
;
A
#
# COMPACT_ATOMS: atom_id res chain seq x y z
N MET A 1 10.98 -4.85 13.97
CA MET A 1 10.40 -3.70 13.24
C MET A 1 10.94 -2.40 13.82
N LYS A 2 11.50 -1.51 13.01
CA LYS A 2 12.03 -0.21 13.45
C LYS A 2 11.11 0.96 13.08
N LEU A 3 10.41 0.84 11.95
CA LEU A 3 9.49 1.86 11.46
C LEU A 3 8.19 1.25 10.95
N ILE A 4 7.08 1.82 11.39
CA ILE A 4 5.72 1.47 10.93
C ILE A 4 5.17 2.65 10.15
N GLY A 5 4.90 2.46 8.86
CA GLY A 5 4.18 3.44 8.06
C GLY A 5 2.68 3.38 8.34
N ALA A 6 2.10 4.50 8.75
CA ALA A 6 0.66 4.67 8.98
C ALA A 6 0.00 5.56 7.92
N GLY A 7 0.78 6.03 6.93
CA GLY A 7 0.27 6.81 5.81
C GLY A 7 -0.58 5.99 4.86
N GLN A 8 -1.63 6.61 4.33
CA GLN A 8 -2.53 5.95 3.38
C GLN A 8 -1.86 5.68 2.02
N PRO A 9 -2.36 4.73 1.23
CA PRO A 9 -1.95 4.57 -0.17
C PRO A 9 -1.99 5.91 -0.91
N ARG A 10 -1.16 6.06 -1.91
CA ARG A 10 -1.04 7.28 -2.74
C ARG A 10 -0.44 8.49 -2.01
N THR A 11 0.22 8.30 -0.88
CA THR A 11 1.07 9.32 -0.23
C THR A 11 2.56 9.17 -0.56
N ALA A 12 2.86 8.77 -1.81
CA ALA A 12 4.21 8.46 -2.33
C ALA A 12 4.89 7.25 -1.62
N THR A 13 4.13 6.20 -1.32
CA THR A 13 4.59 5.02 -0.57
C THR A 13 5.73 4.27 -1.26
N THR A 14 5.75 4.21 -2.59
CA THR A 14 6.87 3.63 -3.36
C THR A 14 8.16 4.43 -3.17
N THR A 15 8.10 5.76 -3.18
CA THR A 15 9.25 6.64 -2.88
C THR A 15 9.76 6.39 -1.46
N GLN A 16 8.86 6.27 -0.49
CA GLN A 16 9.19 5.98 0.91
C GLN A 16 9.89 4.62 1.06
N MET A 17 9.35 3.58 0.41
CA MET A 17 9.97 2.25 0.41
C MET A 17 11.42 2.33 -0.07
N ILE A 18 11.66 2.96 -1.22
CA ILE A 18 13.02 3.13 -1.77
C ILE A 18 13.90 3.92 -0.82
N ALA A 19 13.39 5.02 -0.24
CA ALA A 19 14.15 5.84 0.70
C ALA A 19 14.55 5.05 1.95
N LEU A 20 13.64 4.25 2.51
CA LEU A 20 13.92 3.41 3.67
C LEU A 20 14.94 2.31 3.36
N GLU A 21 14.86 1.69 2.18
CA GLU A 21 15.83 0.71 1.72
C GLU A 21 17.22 1.33 1.53
N MET A 22 17.32 2.55 0.98
CA MET A 22 18.59 3.31 0.89
C MET A 22 19.17 3.63 2.27
N LEU A 23 18.33 3.78 3.30
CA LEU A 23 18.76 3.96 4.69
C LEU A 23 19.10 2.64 5.39
N GLY A 24 19.08 1.50 4.69
CA GLY A 24 19.38 0.19 5.24
C GLY A 24 18.24 -0.42 6.07
N LEU A 25 17.01 0.02 5.87
CA LEU A 25 15.79 -0.49 6.49
C LEU A 25 14.95 -1.25 5.48
N PRO A 26 15.16 -2.56 5.26
CA PRO A 26 14.34 -3.35 4.35
C PRO A 26 12.86 -3.13 4.61
N CYS A 27 12.11 -2.73 3.57
CA CYS A 27 10.76 -2.23 3.72
C CYS A 27 9.71 -3.19 3.14
N TYR A 28 8.65 -3.47 3.89
CA TYR A 28 7.45 -4.14 3.37
C TYR A 28 6.52 -3.10 2.72
N HIS A 29 5.99 -3.44 1.56
CA HIS A 29 5.09 -2.59 0.77
C HIS A 29 4.03 -3.45 0.07
N MET A 30 2.92 -2.87 -0.40
CA MET A 30 1.92 -3.58 -1.22
C MET A 30 2.55 -4.38 -2.37
N ARG A 31 3.71 -3.96 -2.88
CA ARG A 31 4.44 -4.70 -3.92
C ARG A 31 4.84 -6.10 -3.48
N ASP A 32 5.26 -6.27 -2.22
CA ASP A 32 5.62 -7.60 -1.69
C ASP A 32 4.42 -8.53 -1.72
N MET A 33 3.24 -8.04 -1.30
CA MET A 33 2.00 -8.80 -1.37
C MET A 33 1.60 -9.15 -2.80
N MET A 34 1.72 -8.22 -3.74
CA MET A 34 1.38 -8.43 -5.15
C MET A 34 2.34 -9.39 -5.86
N MET A 35 3.59 -9.51 -5.40
CA MET A 35 4.58 -10.41 -5.98
C MET A 35 4.36 -11.89 -5.58
N ASP A 36 3.65 -12.13 -4.50
CA ASP A 36 3.34 -13.47 -3.99
C ASP A 36 1.95 -13.47 -3.36
N THR A 37 0.92 -13.32 -4.18
CA THR A 37 -0.47 -13.30 -3.71
C THR A 37 -0.90 -14.64 -3.12
N GLU A 38 -0.35 -15.75 -3.60
CA GLU A 38 -0.70 -17.09 -3.12
C GLU A 38 -0.34 -17.29 -1.65
N THR A 39 0.83 -16.81 -1.21
CA THR A 39 1.27 -16.89 0.19
C THR A 39 0.77 -15.71 1.00
N SER A 40 0.94 -14.49 0.47
CA SER A 40 0.70 -13.26 1.24
C SER A 40 -0.78 -13.00 1.51
N VAL A 41 -1.69 -13.27 0.56
CA VAL A 41 -3.11 -12.99 0.77
C VAL A 41 -3.70 -13.79 1.93
N PRO A 42 -3.46 -15.11 2.05
CA PRO A 42 -3.91 -15.87 3.23
C PRO A 42 -3.30 -15.37 4.56
N GLN A 43 -2.03 -14.97 4.59
CA GLN A 43 -1.39 -14.41 5.79
C GLN A 43 -2.06 -13.11 6.22
N TRP A 44 -2.27 -12.17 5.28
CA TRP A 44 -2.95 -10.91 5.57
C TRP A 44 -4.45 -11.08 5.88
N ARG A 45 -5.11 -12.11 5.33
CA ARG A 45 -6.49 -12.45 5.71
C ARG A 45 -6.56 -12.86 7.18
N LYS A 46 -5.65 -13.72 7.64
CA LYS A 46 -5.54 -14.08 9.07
C LYS A 46 -5.28 -12.85 9.94
N ALA A 47 -4.36 -11.98 9.53
CA ALA A 47 -4.08 -10.74 10.24
C ALA A 47 -5.32 -9.84 10.34
N PHE A 48 -6.07 -9.69 9.24
CA PHE A 48 -7.32 -8.93 9.23
C PHE A 48 -8.39 -9.53 10.16
N GLU A 49 -8.40 -10.84 10.36
CA GLU A 49 -9.27 -11.58 11.29
C GLU A 49 -8.75 -11.57 12.73
N GLY A 50 -7.57 -10.98 12.99
CA GLY A 50 -6.98 -10.85 14.32
C GLY A 50 -6.06 -12.02 14.73
N ASP A 51 -5.66 -12.85 13.78
CA ASP A 51 -4.76 -14.02 13.99
C ASP A 51 -3.50 -13.90 13.08
N GLY A 52 -2.90 -12.72 13.05
CA GLY A 52 -1.72 -12.43 12.22
C GLY A 52 -0.42 -12.92 12.85
N ASP A 53 0.38 -13.66 12.09
CA ASP A 53 1.78 -13.95 12.43
C ASP A 53 2.69 -12.86 11.85
N TRP A 54 2.96 -11.84 12.68
CA TRP A 54 3.74 -10.68 12.26
C TRP A 54 5.21 -11.01 11.99
N ASP A 55 5.77 -12.01 12.63
CA ASP A 55 7.15 -12.45 12.39
C ASP A 55 7.27 -13.15 11.04
N GLU A 56 6.25 -13.91 10.65
CA GLU A 56 6.18 -14.52 9.32
C GLU A 56 5.94 -13.47 8.23
N ILE A 57 4.95 -12.59 8.41
CA ILE A 57 4.58 -11.55 7.44
C ILE A 57 5.74 -10.60 7.16
N PHE A 58 6.47 -10.20 8.20
CA PHE A 58 7.58 -9.24 8.09
C PHE A 58 8.96 -9.89 8.13
N ALA A 59 9.07 -11.19 7.79
CA ALA A 59 10.36 -11.87 7.77
C ALA A 59 11.41 -11.13 6.92
N GLY A 60 12.52 -10.73 7.54
CA GLY A 60 13.59 -9.96 6.86
C GLY A 60 13.28 -8.48 6.60
N LYS A 61 12.18 -7.94 7.12
CA LYS A 61 11.80 -6.53 7.02
C LYS A 61 12.04 -5.80 8.34
N GLU A 62 12.51 -4.57 8.25
CA GLU A 62 12.74 -3.69 9.40
C GLU A 62 11.83 -2.45 9.39
N SER A 63 11.19 -2.19 8.28
CA SER A 63 10.22 -1.10 8.10
C SER A 63 9.03 -1.56 7.27
N THR A 64 7.93 -0.80 7.33
CA THR A 64 6.76 -1.03 6.49
C THR A 64 6.12 0.29 6.10
N VAL A 65 5.58 0.36 4.89
CA VAL A 65 4.74 1.45 4.39
C VAL A 65 3.65 0.89 3.49
N ASP A 66 2.60 1.69 3.22
CA ASP A 66 1.47 1.31 2.39
C ASP A 66 0.55 0.23 3.00
N TRP A 67 -0.56 -0.05 2.33
CA TRP A 67 -1.41 -1.21 2.62
C TRP A 67 -0.69 -2.52 2.28
N PRO A 68 -1.06 -3.58 2.93
CA PRO A 68 -2.02 -3.70 4.02
C PRO A 68 -1.45 -3.31 5.40
N ALA A 69 -0.13 -3.18 5.54
CA ALA A 69 0.53 -2.94 6.83
C ALA A 69 0.07 -1.63 7.51
N ALA A 70 -0.06 -0.54 6.76
CA ALA A 70 -0.51 0.73 7.31
C ALA A 70 -1.93 0.66 7.89
N TRP A 71 -2.80 -0.20 7.36
CA TRP A 71 -4.14 -0.41 7.91
C TRP A 71 -4.08 -0.99 9.33
N HIS A 72 -3.09 -1.84 9.61
CA HIS A 72 -2.85 -2.49 10.90
C HIS A 72 -1.99 -1.66 11.87
N TYR A 73 -1.72 -0.38 11.59
CA TYR A 73 -0.79 0.40 12.40
C TYR A 73 -1.11 0.38 13.90
N ARG A 74 -2.41 0.34 14.29
CA ARG A 74 -2.84 0.29 15.70
C ARG A 74 -2.34 -0.97 16.41
N GLU A 75 -2.46 -2.08 15.75
CA GLU A 75 -2.01 -3.36 16.26
C GLU A 75 -0.47 -3.43 16.25
N LEU A 76 0.14 -2.97 15.17
CA LEU A 76 1.59 -3.00 15.02
C LEU A 76 2.33 -2.13 16.04
N ILE A 77 1.78 -0.98 16.47
CA ILE A 77 2.40 -0.16 17.52
C ILE A 77 2.36 -0.81 18.90
N GLU A 78 1.45 -1.74 19.13
CA GLU A 78 1.37 -2.55 20.35
C GLU A 78 2.34 -3.72 20.31
N VAL A 79 2.43 -4.41 19.15
CA VAL A 79 3.36 -5.53 18.92
C VAL A 79 4.82 -5.06 18.91
N TYR A 80 5.08 -3.87 18.37
CA TYR A 80 6.42 -3.28 18.26
C TYR A 80 6.48 -1.94 19.04
N PRO A 81 6.51 -1.96 20.37
CA PRO A 81 6.40 -0.76 21.20
C PRO A 81 7.56 0.22 21.02
N ASP A 82 8.71 -0.24 20.55
CA ASP A 82 9.90 0.59 20.29
C ASP A 82 9.96 1.14 18.85
N ALA A 83 9.06 0.71 17.98
CA ALA A 83 9.05 1.18 16.59
C ALA A 83 8.62 2.63 16.48
N LYS A 84 9.30 3.42 15.66
CA LYS A 84 8.88 4.75 15.23
C LYS A 84 7.72 4.63 14.23
N VAL A 85 6.88 5.66 14.13
CA VAL A 85 5.72 5.67 13.22
C VAL A 85 5.83 6.83 12.24
N LEU A 86 5.64 6.53 10.96
CA LEU A 86 5.68 7.50 9.87
C LEU A 86 4.27 7.71 9.31
N LEU A 87 3.69 8.88 9.51
CA LEU A 87 2.48 9.31 8.85
C LEU A 87 2.83 10.19 7.65
N SER A 88 2.91 9.59 6.50
CA SER A 88 3.10 10.34 5.26
C SER A 88 1.81 11.03 4.83
N VAL A 89 1.91 12.32 4.51
CA VAL A 89 0.77 13.16 4.16
C VAL A 89 1.00 13.95 2.88
N ARG A 90 -0.08 14.41 2.30
CA ARG A 90 -0.14 15.40 1.21
C ARG A 90 -1.45 16.17 1.34
N SER A 91 -1.69 17.21 0.52
CA SER A 91 -3.00 17.87 0.55
C SER A 91 -4.12 16.88 0.20
N ALA A 92 -5.25 16.96 0.89
CA ALA A 92 -6.38 16.06 0.69
C ALA A 92 -6.87 16.08 -0.77
N ASP A 93 -6.97 17.25 -1.40
CA ASP A 93 -7.36 17.39 -2.81
C ASP A 93 -6.39 16.63 -3.74
N SER A 94 -5.08 16.78 -3.51
CA SER A 94 -4.06 16.09 -4.28
C SER A 94 -4.10 14.56 -4.04
N TRP A 95 -4.44 14.12 -2.83
CA TRP A 95 -4.62 12.72 -2.52
C TRP A 95 -5.84 12.14 -3.24
N VAL A 96 -7.00 12.80 -3.14
CA VAL A 96 -8.23 12.37 -3.84
C VAL A 96 -8.01 12.31 -5.35
N GLN A 97 -7.38 13.32 -5.93
CA GLN A 97 -7.06 13.28 -7.36
C GLN A 97 -6.19 12.07 -7.73
N SER A 98 -5.21 11.71 -6.88
CA SER A 98 -4.40 10.52 -7.11
C SER A 98 -5.21 9.23 -6.96
N MET A 99 -6.15 9.17 -6.01
CA MET A 99 -7.07 8.05 -5.86
C MET A 99 -7.98 7.90 -7.08
N GLU A 100 -8.58 9.00 -7.55
CA GLU A 100 -9.44 9.04 -8.74
C GLU A 100 -8.71 8.54 -10.01
N ASN A 101 -7.43 8.83 -10.13
CA ASN A 101 -6.62 8.40 -11.28
C ASN A 101 -6.10 6.97 -11.15
N THR A 102 -6.31 6.28 -10.02
CA THR A 102 -5.73 4.96 -9.74
C THR A 102 -6.75 4.02 -9.07
N ILE A 103 -6.77 3.96 -7.75
CA ILE A 103 -7.48 2.93 -6.97
C ILE A 103 -9.00 2.99 -7.17
N THR A 104 -9.61 4.17 -7.16
CA THR A 104 -11.06 4.30 -7.39
C THR A 104 -11.50 3.84 -8.78
N GLN A 105 -10.59 3.87 -9.76
CA GLN A 105 -10.84 3.30 -11.09
C GLN A 105 -11.12 1.80 -11.05
N ILE A 106 -10.50 1.08 -10.12
CA ILE A 106 -10.68 -0.38 -10.00
C ILE A 106 -12.06 -0.70 -9.42
N PHE A 107 -12.49 0.05 -8.40
CA PHE A 107 -13.66 -0.30 -7.59
C PHE A 107 -14.96 0.37 -8.04
N PHE A 108 -14.92 1.63 -8.51
CA PHE A 108 -16.12 2.46 -8.63
C PHE A 108 -16.34 3.14 -9.98
N ARG A 109 -15.40 3.06 -10.92
CA ARG A 109 -15.51 3.79 -12.18
C ARG A 109 -15.73 2.85 -13.36
N ASP A 110 -16.55 3.26 -14.32
CA ASP A 110 -16.77 2.53 -15.59
C ASP A 110 -15.59 2.77 -16.53
N THR A 111 -14.50 2.06 -16.31
CA THR A 111 -13.22 2.23 -17.01
C THR A 111 -12.66 0.91 -17.47
N LEU A 112 -11.68 0.98 -18.39
CA LEU A 112 -10.96 -0.22 -18.85
C LEU A 112 -10.32 -0.95 -17.66
N MET A 113 -9.74 -0.23 -16.71
CA MET A 113 -9.11 -0.83 -15.52
C MET A 113 -10.13 -1.60 -14.67
N HIS A 114 -11.34 -1.06 -14.47
CA HIS A 114 -12.42 -1.77 -13.79
C HIS A 114 -12.80 -3.06 -14.50
N HIS A 115 -13.04 -2.98 -15.81
CA HIS A 115 -13.48 -4.15 -16.57
C HIS A 115 -12.41 -5.25 -16.64
N LEU A 116 -11.14 -4.88 -16.79
CA LEU A 116 -10.04 -5.85 -16.76
C LEU A 116 -9.87 -6.47 -15.36
N SER A 117 -9.94 -5.68 -14.31
CA SER A 117 -9.92 -6.17 -12.92
C SER A 117 -11.07 -7.14 -12.65
N ARG A 118 -12.29 -6.82 -13.10
CA ARG A 118 -13.46 -7.72 -12.98
C ARG A 118 -13.30 -9.00 -13.80
N ALA A 119 -12.73 -8.92 -14.98
CA ALA A 119 -12.46 -10.10 -15.80
C ALA A 119 -11.43 -11.01 -15.13
N GLN A 120 -10.33 -10.45 -14.61
CA GLN A 120 -9.32 -11.19 -13.85
C GLN A 120 -9.91 -11.80 -12.57
N TYR A 121 -10.69 -11.06 -11.81
CA TYR A 121 -11.38 -11.53 -10.60
C TYR A 121 -12.18 -12.81 -10.84
N ASN A 122 -12.84 -12.93 -12.00
CA ASN A 122 -13.68 -14.09 -12.30
C ASN A 122 -12.90 -15.36 -12.69
N ILE A 123 -11.62 -15.23 -12.99
CA ILE A 123 -10.81 -16.37 -13.51
C ILE A 123 -9.60 -16.69 -12.62
N ASP A 124 -9.16 -15.75 -11.79
CA ASP A 124 -7.98 -15.87 -10.91
C ASP A 124 -8.41 -15.84 -9.43
N PRO A 125 -8.46 -16.99 -8.75
CA PRO A 125 -8.88 -17.07 -7.35
C PRO A 125 -7.96 -16.27 -6.39
N ASN A 126 -6.66 -16.20 -6.68
CA ASN A 126 -5.72 -15.45 -5.82
C ASN A 126 -5.95 -13.93 -5.96
N TYR A 127 -6.17 -13.49 -7.20
CA TYR A 127 -6.56 -12.09 -7.44
C TYR A 127 -7.92 -11.75 -6.81
N ALA A 128 -8.89 -12.66 -6.92
CA ALA A 128 -10.20 -12.48 -6.28
C ALA A 128 -10.06 -12.33 -4.75
N ALA A 129 -9.33 -13.22 -4.10
CA ALA A 129 -9.08 -13.16 -2.67
C ALA A 129 -8.34 -11.87 -2.24
N TRP A 130 -7.40 -11.39 -3.07
CA TRP A 130 -6.71 -10.11 -2.86
C TRP A 130 -7.67 -8.92 -2.95
N ILE A 131 -8.52 -8.86 -3.99
CA ILE A 131 -9.53 -7.80 -4.17
C ILE A 131 -10.56 -7.82 -3.04
N ASP A 132 -11.01 -9.00 -2.60
CA ASP A 132 -11.97 -9.14 -1.51
C ASP A 132 -11.39 -8.61 -0.19
N LEU A 133 -10.14 -8.98 0.12
CA LEU A 133 -9.44 -8.46 1.31
C LEU A 133 -9.31 -6.94 1.26
N LEU A 134 -8.86 -6.38 0.14
CA LEU A 134 -8.74 -4.93 0.00
C LEU A 134 -10.11 -4.22 0.04
N THR A 135 -11.16 -4.85 -0.49
CA THR A 135 -12.52 -4.30 -0.40
C THR A 135 -12.97 -4.17 1.04
N GLU A 136 -12.76 -5.20 1.85
CA GLU A 136 -13.09 -5.18 3.27
C GLU A 136 -12.26 -4.16 4.06
N MET A 137 -10.93 -4.13 3.82
CA MET A 137 -10.02 -3.17 4.48
C MET A 137 -10.34 -1.71 4.12
N ASN A 138 -10.78 -1.47 2.91
CA ASN A 138 -11.05 -0.11 2.42
C ASN A 138 -12.48 0.34 2.69
N PHE A 139 -13.46 -0.49 2.35
CA PHE A 139 -14.88 -0.09 2.26
C PHE A 139 -15.79 -0.90 3.17
N GLY A 140 -15.27 -1.88 3.90
CA GLY A 140 -16.06 -2.68 4.85
C GLY A 140 -16.82 -1.79 5.84
N GLU A 141 -18.09 -2.12 6.13
CA GLU A 141 -19.00 -1.29 6.91
C GLU A 141 -18.49 -0.98 8.32
N GLU A 142 -17.83 -1.95 8.97
CA GLU A 142 -17.41 -1.81 10.36
C GLU A 142 -16.02 -1.16 10.50
N ARG A 143 -15.02 -1.65 9.74
CA ARG A 143 -13.60 -1.32 9.93
C ARG A 143 -12.93 -0.69 8.71
N GLY A 144 -13.66 -0.53 7.60
CA GLY A 144 -13.10 0.02 6.38
C GLY A 144 -12.54 1.44 6.57
N ALA A 145 -11.31 1.66 6.11
CA ALA A 145 -10.67 2.97 6.22
C ALA A 145 -11.46 4.08 5.51
N TRP A 146 -12.13 3.72 4.41
CA TRP A 146 -12.96 4.61 3.57
C TRP A 146 -14.43 4.18 3.56
N ARG A 147 -14.91 3.60 4.70
CA ARG A 147 -16.30 3.15 4.83
C ARG A 147 -17.28 4.28 4.55
N GLY A 148 -18.34 3.95 3.84
CA GLY A 148 -19.45 4.86 3.53
C GLY A 148 -19.14 5.89 2.44
N THR A 149 -17.91 5.90 1.85
CA THR A 149 -17.54 6.90 0.85
C THR A 149 -18.02 6.55 -0.55
N ASN A 150 -18.17 5.27 -0.87
CA ASN A 150 -18.45 4.77 -2.23
C ASN A 150 -17.51 5.35 -3.30
N GLY A 151 -16.31 5.80 -2.89
CA GLY A 151 -15.35 6.46 -3.77
C GLY A 151 -15.73 7.88 -4.17
N GLU A 152 -16.72 8.51 -3.52
CA GLU A 152 -17.10 9.89 -3.83
C GLU A 152 -16.06 10.88 -3.29
N PRO A 153 -15.59 11.86 -4.12
CA PRO A 153 -14.45 12.72 -3.80
C PRO A 153 -14.53 13.43 -2.46
N GLU A 154 -15.65 14.09 -2.17
CA GLU A 154 -15.83 14.83 -0.91
C GLU A 154 -15.78 13.89 0.31
N ALA A 155 -16.45 12.75 0.23
CA ALA A 155 -16.44 11.74 1.29
C ALA A 155 -15.06 11.11 1.46
N MET A 156 -14.29 10.95 0.39
CA MET A 156 -12.91 10.48 0.43
C MET A 156 -11.99 11.50 1.11
N VAL A 157 -12.18 12.83 0.89
CA VAL A 157 -11.46 13.88 1.63
C VAL A 157 -11.69 13.75 3.13
N GLU A 158 -12.95 13.58 3.53
CA GLU A 158 -13.31 13.42 4.95
C GLU A 158 -12.68 12.16 5.56
N ALA A 159 -12.72 11.03 4.84
CA ALA A 159 -12.11 9.78 5.28
C ALA A 159 -10.58 9.90 5.40
N TYR A 160 -9.91 10.57 4.47
CA TYR A 160 -8.49 10.85 4.52
C TYR A 160 -8.10 11.68 5.74
N ASN A 161 -8.83 12.77 5.97
CA ASN A 161 -8.57 13.65 7.12
C ASN A 161 -8.84 12.95 8.44
N ARG A 162 -9.92 12.17 8.52
CA ARG A 162 -10.27 11.36 9.71
C ARG A 162 -9.14 10.37 10.03
N TRP A 163 -8.66 9.61 9.05
CA TRP A 163 -7.55 8.68 9.24
C TRP A 163 -6.30 9.37 9.78
N ASN A 164 -5.88 10.46 9.14
CA ASN A 164 -4.69 11.19 9.54
C ASN A 164 -4.83 11.75 10.96
N GLN A 165 -6.02 12.20 11.34
CA GLN A 165 -6.29 12.67 12.70
C GLN A 165 -6.26 11.52 13.71
N GLU A 166 -6.87 10.39 13.39
CA GLU A 166 -6.85 9.19 14.25
C GLU A 166 -5.43 8.68 14.50
N VAL A 167 -4.54 8.70 13.49
CA VAL A 167 -3.14 8.35 13.68
C VAL A 167 -2.46 9.31 14.67
N LYS A 168 -2.66 10.61 14.51
CA LYS A 168 -2.09 11.64 15.40
C LYS A 168 -2.60 11.54 16.84
N ASP A 169 -3.85 11.12 17.02
CA ASP A 169 -4.47 10.97 18.34
C ASP A 169 -4.06 9.64 19.02
N THR A 170 -3.70 8.64 18.23
CA THR A 170 -3.39 7.29 18.73
C THR A 170 -1.90 7.10 19.02
N VAL A 171 -1.03 7.67 18.18
CA VAL A 171 0.42 7.45 18.28
C VAL A 171 1.04 8.53 19.18
N PRO A 172 1.82 8.15 20.21
CA PRO A 172 2.56 9.12 21.02
C PRO A 172 3.44 10.03 20.17
N SER A 173 3.41 11.33 20.45
CA SER A 173 4.07 12.35 19.62
C SER A 173 5.58 12.14 19.48
N GLU A 174 6.24 11.58 20.49
CA GLU A 174 7.66 11.25 20.49
C GLU A 174 8.02 10.09 19.56
N ARG A 175 7.03 9.28 19.16
CA ARG A 175 7.17 8.17 18.23
C ARG A 175 6.64 8.48 16.84
N LEU A 176 6.05 9.67 16.60
CA LEU A 176 5.34 10.01 15.36
C LEU A 176 6.08 11.08 14.57
N LEU A 177 6.40 10.78 13.32
CA LEU A 177 6.72 11.79 12.31
C LEU A 177 5.54 11.97 11.35
N VAL A 178 4.98 13.17 11.28
CA VAL A 178 4.06 13.59 10.23
C VAL A 178 4.87 14.27 9.13
N TRP A 179 4.87 13.73 7.93
CA TRP A 179 5.84 14.07 6.90
C TRP A 179 5.23 14.12 5.49
N ASP A 180 5.50 15.19 4.75
CA ASP A 180 5.29 15.19 3.30
C ASP A 180 6.59 14.70 2.63
N PRO A 181 6.57 13.64 1.81
CA PRO A 181 7.75 13.15 1.11
C PRO A 181 8.51 14.20 0.27
N LYS A 182 7.87 15.31 -0.07
CA LYS A 182 8.53 16.46 -0.73
C LYS A 182 9.56 17.17 0.14
N GLU A 183 9.51 16.99 1.46
CA GLU A 183 10.48 17.53 2.41
C GLU A 183 11.85 16.83 2.32
N GLY A 184 11.91 15.68 1.65
CA GLY A 184 13.16 14.99 1.39
C GLY A 184 13.76 14.26 2.59
N TRP A 185 15.11 14.18 2.61
CA TRP A 185 15.84 13.37 3.56
C TRP A 185 15.83 13.90 4.99
N GLU A 186 15.96 15.20 5.15
CA GLU A 186 16.32 15.81 6.44
C GLU A 186 15.35 15.42 7.57
N PRO A 187 14.01 15.62 7.46
CA PRO A 187 13.11 15.27 8.55
C PRO A 187 13.07 13.76 8.83
N LEU A 188 13.15 12.95 7.75
CA LEU A 188 13.13 11.50 7.88
C LEU A 188 14.38 10.97 8.58
N CYS A 189 15.55 11.45 8.18
CA CYS A 189 16.82 11.04 8.76
C CYS A 189 17.01 11.53 10.19
N GLU A 190 16.60 12.77 10.49
CA GLU A 190 16.59 13.31 11.85
C GLU A 190 15.72 12.44 12.77
N PHE A 191 14.50 12.16 12.32
CA PHE A 191 13.58 11.32 13.09
C PHE A 191 14.11 9.90 13.32
N LEU A 192 14.74 9.29 12.32
CA LEU A 192 15.31 7.95 12.40
C LEU A 192 16.68 7.91 13.08
N GLU A 193 17.28 9.07 13.39
CA GLU A 193 18.64 9.19 13.93
C GLU A 193 19.70 8.55 13.03
N LEU A 194 19.49 8.71 11.71
CA LEU A 194 20.36 8.19 10.67
C LEU A 194 21.06 9.34 9.90
N PRO A 195 22.26 9.11 9.35
CA PRO A 195 22.90 10.12 8.51
C PRO A 195 22.12 10.34 7.20
N VAL A 196 22.08 11.59 6.76
CA VAL A 196 21.52 11.93 5.45
C VAL A 196 22.40 11.35 4.34
N PRO A 197 21.85 10.57 3.39
CA PRO A 197 22.59 10.05 2.25
C PRO A 197 23.14 11.17 1.35
N ASN A 198 24.22 10.88 0.64
CA ASN A 198 24.71 11.80 -0.40
C ASN A 198 23.91 11.73 -1.70
N ASP A 199 23.14 10.67 -1.87
CA ASP A 199 22.29 10.48 -3.04
C ASP A 199 21.05 11.39 -2.96
N PRO A 200 20.51 11.85 -4.10
CA PRO A 200 19.29 12.62 -4.11
C PRO A 200 18.12 11.81 -3.54
N PHE A 201 17.18 12.50 -2.91
CA PHE A 201 15.96 11.85 -2.42
C PHE A 201 15.21 11.21 -3.61
N PRO A 202 14.78 9.93 -3.50
CA PRO A 202 14.07 9.27 -4.59
C PRO A 202 12.76 10.00 -4.90
N ASN A 203 12.45 10.08 -6.19
CA ASN A 203 11.20 10.70 -6.65
C ASN A 203 10.61 9.84 -7.76
N VAL A 204 9.65 9.00 -7.39
CA VAL A 204 8.96 8.10 -8.32
C VAL A 204 7.55 8.58 -8.55
N ASN A 205 7.22 8.88 -9.82
CA ASN A 205 5.84 9.17 -10.21
C ASN A 205 5.16 7.86 -10.61
N ASP A 206 4.54 7.20 -9.65
CA ASP A 206 4.03 5.85 -9.81
C ASP A 206 2.58 5.75 -10.32
N SER A 207 1.87 6.85 -10.57
CA SER A 207 0.47 6.78 -11.03
C SER A 207 0.35 6.12 -12.41
N LYS A 208 1.24 6.48 -13.34
CA LYS A 208 1.27 5.86 -14.66
C LYS A 208 1.71 4.39 -14.57
N GLU A 209 2.78 4.15 -13.84
CA GLU A 209 3.29 2.78 -13.59
C GLU A 209 2.25 1.90 -12.87
N PHE A 210 1.48 2.47 -11.94
CA PHE A 210 0.39 1.76 -11.27
C PHE A 210 -0.68 1.30 -12.28
N VAL A 211 -1.16 2.21 -13.14
CA VAL A 211 -2.17 1.89 -14.17
C VAL A 211 -1.65 0.84 -15.14
N GLU A 212 -0.43 1.03 -15.66
CA GLU A 212 0.23 0.08 -16.57
C GLU A 212 0.35 -1.31 -15.93
N ARG A 213 0.79 -1.39 -14.68
CA ARG A 213 0.94 -2.65 -13.95
C ARG A 213 -0.39 -3.39 -13.77
N ILE A 214 -1.46 -2.69 -13.41
CA ILE A 214 -2.79 -3.31 -13.25
C ILE A 214 -3.33 -3.79 -14.61
N VAL A 215 -3.21 -2.97 -15.63
CA VAL A 215 -3.70 -3.28 -16.98
C VAL A 215 -2.90 -4.44 -17.59
N ASP A 216 -1.57 -4.36 -17.56
CA ASP A 216 -0.70 -5.37 -18.16
C ASP A 216 -0.79 -6.71 -17.41
N GLY A 217 -0.88 -6.67 -16.08
CA GLY A 217 -1.10 -7.85 -15.25
C GLY A 217 -2.41 -8.55 -15.59
N ALA A 218 -3.50 -7.80 -15.67
CA ALA A 218 -4.79 -8.36 -16.04
C ALA A 218 -4.79 -8.94 -17.48
N LEU A 219 -4.18 -8.23 -18.44
CA LEU A 219 -4.07 -8.72 -19.82
C LEU A 219 -3.23 -10.00 -19.91
N ALA A 220 -2.13 -10.10 -19.17
CA ALA A 220 -1.29 -11.29 -19.12
C ALA A 220 -2.09 -12.49 -18.57
N THR A 221 -2.78 -12.33 -17.46
CA THR A 221 -3.62 -13.37 -16.85
C THR A 221 -4.73 -13.84 -17.80
N LEU A 222 -5.43 -12.89 -18.43
CA LEU A 222 -6.49 -13.22 -19.41
C LEU A 222 -5.94 -13.95 -20.64
N GLN A 223 -4.76 -13.56 -21.12
CA GLN A 223 -4.10 -14.21 -22.25
C GLN A 223 -3.70 -15.64 -21.90
N GLU A 224 -3.18 -15.86 -20.71
CA GLU A 224 -2.81 -17.18 -20.21
C GLU A 224 -4.03 -18.09 -20.07
N TRP A 225 -5.07 -17.61 -19.40
CA TRP A 225 -6.35 -18.33 -19.30
C TRP A 225 -6.91 -18.72 -20.67
N ARG A 226 -6.88 -17.80 -21.63
CA ARG A 226 -7.33 -18.09 -23.00
C ARG A 226 -6.54 -19.23 -23.65
N ASN A 227 -5.25 -19.34 -23.35
CA ASN A 227 -4.37 -20.33 -23.98
C ASN A 227 -4.44 -21.71 -23.31
N THR A 228 -4.65 -21.75 -22.00
CA THR A 228 -4.55 -22.96 -21.16
C THR A 228 -5.89 -23.47 -20.65
N GLY A 229 -6.88 -22.59 -20.54
CA GLY A 229 -8.12 -22.84 -19.80
C GLY A 229 -7.97 -22.77 -18.29
N ASP A 230 -6.73 -22.60 -17.80
CA ASP A 230 -6.40 -22.49 -16.38
C ASP A 230 -5.66 -21.17 -16.13
N VAL A 231 -5.80 -20.64 -14.92
CA VAL A 231 -4.94 -19.55 -14.43
C VAL A 231 -3.77 -20.21 -13.72
N LEU A 232 -2.58 -20.09 -14.28
CA LEU A 232 -1.37 -20.48 -13.58
C LEU A 232 -1.09 -19.46 -12.48
N SER A 233 -0.80 -19.96 -11.26
CA SER A 233 -0.45 -19.12 -10.13
C SER A 233 0.68 -18.17 -10.52
N THR A 234 0.41 -16.88 -10.42
CA THR A 234 1.34 -15.76 -10.36
C THR A 234 2.65 -15.88 -11.14
N ALA A 235 2.62 -15.51 -12.42
CA ALA A 235 3.86 -15.04 -13.04
C ALA A 235 4.25 -13.72 -12.34
N PRO A 236 5.46 -13.59 -11.75
CA PRO A 236 5.89 -12.36 -11.14
C PRO A 236 5.81 -11.24 -12.17
N LEU A 237 5.13 -10.15 -11.83
CA LEU A 237 5.07 -8.95 -12.65
C LEU A 237 6.52 -8.54 -12.95
N ALA A 238 6.93 -8.68 -14.20
CA ALA A 238 8.28 -8.41 -14.62
C ALA A 238 8.69 -7.02 -14.12
N SER A 239 9.73 -6.97 -13.27
CA SER A 239 10.35 -5.71 -12.92
C SER A 239 10.92 -5.14 -14.22
N SER A 240 10.36 -4.05 -14.71
CA SER A 240 11.06 -3.23 -15.69
C SER A 240 12.25 -2.62 -14.97
N ALA A 241 13.35 -3.37 -14.91
CA ALA A 241 14.65 -2.83 -14.60
C ALA A 241 14.99 -1.86 -15.73
N SER A 242 14.75 -0.59 -15.51
CA SER A 242 15.30 0.47 -16.34
C SER A 242 16.80 0.49 -16.09
N THR A 243 17.54 -0.15 -16.99
CA THR A 243 18.96 0.13 -17.18
C THR A 243 19.06 1.41 -18.00
N ALA A 244 19.44 2.51 -17.38
CA ALA A 244 20.33 3.56 -17.89
C ALA A 244 20.29 4.75 -16.91
#